data_a691ec38ea7895efe90489d94d2b78ed
#
_entry.id   a691ec38ea7895efe90489d94d2b78ed
#
_cell.length_a   1.000
_cell.length_b   1.000
_cell.length_c   1.000
_cell.angle_alpha   90.00
_cell.angle_beta   90.00
_cell.angle_gamma   90.00
#
_symmetry.space_group_name_H-M   'P 1'
#
loop_
_entity.id
_entity.type
_entity.pdbx_description
1 polymer ?
#
loop_
_entity_poly.entity_id
_entity_poly.type
_entity_poly.pdbx_seq_one_letter_code
_entity_poly.pdbx_strand_id
1 'polypeptide(L)'
;MLTRWLLHGEIDDPFNEFFIESRSGVPIDRMWHDKYRVREWMVPSFMRREEAAQILATGKSVVFMREACADEPDPADHAHHLHDLLNPQAGTGDEGGAGAGAGAWWAAAGLREAVAAAHRAASRRLLAALAQHHHLLDHLAAHRRYLLLAQGDFVHHLMTLLQEELNKPASSLYVHNLTCTLEAAVRATNAQFEPPHVLARLHVNLYPNCDGRDDNGWDVFALQYRVDGPLGTLFPATCAARYRALFTQLWRVKRIEYSLHDAWREHTILHKQLKYMPEVWGLMRRVSCLRAEALRLCGALQEASCVGAEPAWAELRAAAAARADLDRLLGLHHAALDRHSIHAMIHHTTQVTASDDRWWSNVLENLGTDTPHHAGAAVVPGQRAERDARSAQLRDDAARRHPRRTRPPRRHRTGQGRETRQR
;
A
#
# COMPACT_ATOMS: atom_id res chain seq x y z
N MET A 1 -1.75 1.11 40.48
CA MET A 1 -1.86 1.74 39.17
C MET A 1 -1.67 0.73 38.02
N LEU A 2 -0.54 0.02 37.94
CA LEU A 2 -0.26 -0.92 36.86
C LEU A 2 -1.36 -1.99 36.67
N THR A 3 -1.83 -2.60 37.73
CA THR A 3 -2.90 -3.61 37.72
C THR A 3 -4.21 -3.05 37.14
N ARG A 4 -4.63 -1.88 37.62
CA ARG A 4 -5.85 -1.22 37.10
C ARG A 4 -5.74 -0.84 35.66
N TRP A 5 -4.55 -0.38 35.22
CA TRP A 5 -4.29 -0.05 33.82
C TRP A 5 -4.36 -1.29 32.91
N LEU A 6 -3.69 -2.37 33.31
CA LEU A 6 -3.64 -3.60 32.50
C LEU A 6 -4.98 -4.34 32.43
N LEU A 7 -5.79 -4.31 33.49
CA LEU A 7 -7.07 -5.01 33.58
C LEU A 7 -8.25 -4.18 33.13
N HIS A 8 -8.30 -2.90 33.55
CA HIS A 8 -9.46 -2.06 33.32
C HIS A 8 -9.19 -0.84 32.44
N GLY A 9 -7.92 -0.58 32.10
CA GLY A 9 -7.55 0.63 31.35
C GLY A 9 -7.78 1.92 32.12
N GLU A 10 -7.85 1.87 33.48
CA GLU A 10 -8.10 3.00 34.33
C GLU A 10 -6.81 3.55 34.91
N ILE A 11 -6.65 4.87 34.85
CA ILE A 11 -5.55 5.60 35.46
C ILE A 11 -6.14 6.45 36.59
N ASP A 12 -5.87 6.03 37.81
CA ASP A 12 -6.20 6.79 39.04
C ASP A 12 -4.88 7.33 39.60
N ASP A 13 -4.44 8.47 39.06
CA ASP A 13 -3.14 9.08 39.36
C ASP A 13 -3.28 10.55 39.72
N PRO A 14 -3.75 10.86 40.96
CA PRO A 14 -3.96 12.23 41.40
C PRO A 14 -2.65 13.03 41.53
N PHE A 15 -1.51 12.36 41.71
CA PHE A 15 -0.20 12.99 41.90
C PHE A 15 0.70 12.98 40.67
N ASN A 16 0.24 12.43 39.55
CA ASN A 16 0.99 12.32 38.33
C ASN A 16 2.31 11.51 38.45
N GLU A 17 2.29 10.41 39.22
CA GLU A 17 3.44 9.52 39.44
C GLU A 17 3.55 8.38 38.41
N PHE A 18 2.48 8.11 37.65
CA PHE A 18 2.46 7.05 36.68
C PHE A 18 3.11 7.49 35.38
N PHE A 19 3.87 6.60 34.75
CA PHE A 19 4.57 6.90 33.50
C PHE A 19 3.66 6.97 32.25
N ILE A 20 2.36 6.69 32.37
CA ILE A 20 1.38 6.85 31.31
C ILE A 20 0.50 8.08 31.62
N GLU A 21 0.45 9.00 30.65
CA GLU A 21 -0.37 10.19 30.70
C GLU A 21 -1.69 9.96 29.94
N SER A 22 -2.80 10.42 30.55
CA SER A 22 -4.11 10.45 29.89
C SER A 22 -4.49 11.88 29.53
N ARG A 23 -5.00 12.08 28.31
CA ARG A 23 -5.56 13.35 27.84
C ARG A 23 -7.08 13.25 27.78
N SER A 24 -7.77 14.21 28.40
CA SER A 24 -9.22 14.33 28.33
C SER A 24 -9.68 15.04 27.04
N GLY A 25 -10.91 14.74 26.59
CA GLY A 25 -11.52 15.45 25.45
C GLY A 25 -11.02 15.04 24.06
N VAL A 26 -10.36 13.90 23.94
CA VAL A 26 -9.92 13.37 22.63
C VAL A 26 -11.08 12.66 21.94
N PRO A 27 -11.42 13.01 20.68
CA PRO A 27 -12.48 12.32 19.93
C PRO A 27 -12.13 10.85 19.66
N ILE A 28 -13.16 10.01 19.42
CA ILE A 28 -13.02 8.56 19.28
C ILE A 28 -12.07 8.19 18.15
N ASP A 29 -12.12 8.90 17.04
CA ASP A 29 -11.26 8.67 15.84
C ASP A 29 -9.77 8.93 16.10
N ARG A 30 -9.41 9.69 17.14
CA ARG A 30 -8.02 9.94 17.54
C ARG A 30 -7.63 9.26 18.85
N MET A 31 -8.57 8.56 19.47
CA MET A 31 -8.38 7.98 20.80
C MET A 31 -7.15 7.08 20.87
N TRP A 32 -6.92 6.25 19.88
CA TRP A 32 -5.76 5.35 19.84
C TRP A 32 -4.43 6.09 19.80
N HIS A 33 -4.35 7.19 19.04
CA HIS A 33 -3.10 7.92 18.84
C HIS A 33 -2.82 8.97 19.88
N ASP A 34 -3.84 9.69 20.37
CA ASP A 34 -3.66 10.93 21.12
C ASP A 34 -4.07 10.84 22.58
N LYS A 35 -4.93 9.87 22.97
CA LYS A 35 -5.49 9.82 24.32
C LYS A 35 -4.45 9.45 25.38
N TYR A 36 -3.54 8.52 25.07
CA TYR A 36 -2.56 8.01 26.03
C TYR A 36 -1.16 8.06 25.44
N ARG A 37 -0.20 8.52 26.28
CA ARG A 37 1.22 8.59 25.90
C ARG A 37 2.12 8.14 27.05
N VAL A 38 3.29 7.59 26.72
CA VAL A 38 4.34 7.30 27.71
C VAL A 38 5.13 8.57 27.98
N ARG A 39 5.30 8.90 29.28
CA ARG A 39 6.26 9.91 29.74
C ARG A 39 7.63 9.23 29.87
N GLU A 40 8.48 9.38 28.86
CA GLU A 40 9.76 8.66 28.79
C GLU A 40 10.66 8.90 30.01
N TRP A 41 10.62 10.11 30.58
CA TRP A 41 11.42 10.46 31.77
C TRP A 41 10.91 9.86 33.07
N MET A 42 9.69 9.33 33.09
CA MET A 42 9.09 8.69 34.27
C MET A 42 9.12 7.16 34.17
N VAL A 43 9.58 6.61 33.06
CA VAL A 43 9.75 5.17 32.94
C VAL A 43 10.84 4.71 33.92
N PRO A 44 10.53 3.76 34.84
CA PRO A 44 11.48 3.25 35.79
C PRO A 44 12.74 2.71 35.14
N SER A 45 13.90 2.94 35.71
CA SER A 45 15.21 2.53 35.14
C SER A 45 15.38 1.01 34.98
N PHE A 46 14.60 0.22 35.72
CA PHE A 46 14.55 -1.23 35.65
C PHE A 46 13.67 -1.77 34.51
N MET A 47 12.83 -0.92 33.90
CA MET A 47 11.91 -1.28 32.82
C MET A 47 12.48 -0.87 31.48
N ARG A 48 12.38 -1.74 30.48
CA ARG A 48 12.79 -1.44 29.12
C ARG A 48 11.71 -0.59 28.43
N ARG A 49 12.11 0.24 27.46
CA ARG A 49 11.17 1.04 26.66
C ARG A 49 10.12 0.16 25.94
N GLU A 50 10.52 -1.00 25.47
CA GLU A 50 9.63 -1.98 24.83
C GLU A 50 8.56 -2.51 25.79
N GLU A 51 8.92 -2.78 27.04
CA GLU A 51 7.99 -3.22 28.08
C GLU A 51 6.99 -2.12 28.43
N ALA A 52 7.47 -0.87 28.55
CA ALA A 52 6.61 0.29 28.77
C ALA A 52 5.62 0.51 27.60
N ALA A 53 6.07 0.31 26.37
CA ALA A 53 5.21 0.36 25.19
C ALA A 53 4.16 -0.76 25.17
N GLN A 54 4.53 -1.98 25.55
CA GLN A 54 3.58 -3.11 25.68
C GLN A 54 2.53 -2.85 26.76
N ILE A 55 2.92 -2.29 27.90
CA ILE A 55 2.00 -1.90 28.98
C ILE A 55 1.03 -0.83 28.47
N LEU A 56 1.54 0.20 27.78
CA LEU A 56 0.70 1.22 27.16
C LEU A 56 -0.30 0.60 26.16
N ALA A 57 0.19 -0.23 25.24
CA ALA A 57 -0.64 -0.86 24.20
C ALA A 57 -1.71 -1.77 24.81
N THR A 58 -1.40 -2.49 25.89
CA THR A 58 -2.36 -3.35 26.58
C THR A 58 -3.53 -2.54 27.14
N GLY A 59 -3.26 -1.50 27.91
CA GLY A 59 -4.32 -0.67 28.48
C GLY A 59 -5.10 0.11 27.41
N LYS A 60 -4.41 0.62 26.37
CA LYS A 60 -5.09 1.21 25.19
C LYS A 60 -6.06 0.22 24.54
N SER A 61 -5.66 -1.04 24.38
CA SER A 61 -6.52 -2.08 23.81
C SER A 61 -7.77 -2.32 24.66
N VAL A 62 -7.62 -2.37 25.98
CA VAL A 62 -8.74 -2.55 26.92
C VAL A 62 -9.71 -1.36 26.86
N VAL A 63 -9.18 -0.13 26.91
CA VAL A 63 -10.01 1.09 26.82
C VAL A 63 -10.72 1.17 25.49
N PHE A 64 -10.02 0.85 24.39
CA PHE A 64 -10.59 0.91 23.06
C PHE A 64 -11.72 -0.11 22.86
N MET A 65 -11.57 -1.33 23.37
CA MET A 65 -12.65 -2.32 23.35
C MET A 65 -13.87 -1.81 24.11
N ARG A 66 -13.69 -1.24 25.29
CA ARG A 66 -14.79 -0.73 26.11
C ARG A 66 -15.48 0.49 25.50
N GLU A 67 -14.71 1.51 25.10
CA GLU A 67 -15.27 2.80 24.68
C GLU A 67 -15.66 2.85 23.20
N ALA A 68 -14.93 2.16 22.33
CA ALA A 68 -15.13 2.23 20.90
C ALA A 68 -15.88 1.01 20.33
N CYS A 69 -15.61 -0.19 20.85
CA CYS A 69 -16.23 -1.42 20.35
C CYS A 69 -17.45 -1.85 21.18
N ALA A 70 -17.74 -1.18 22.31
CA ALA A 70 -18.78 -1.55 23.27
C ALA A 70 -18.71 -3.03 23.72
N ASP A 71 -17.51 -3.60 23.69
CA ASP A 71 -17.22 -4.97 24.13
C ASP A 71 -16.57 -4.90 25.51
N GLU A 72 -17.32 -5.31 26.56
CA GLU A 72 -16.77 -5.36 27.90
C GLU A 72 -15.83 -6.56 28.02
N PRO A 73 -14.56 -6.33 28.39
CA PRO A 73 -13.63 -7.42 28.64
C PRO A 73 -14.12 -8.24 29.82
N ASP A 74 -14.31 -9.56 29.60
CA ASP A 74 -14.54 -10.47 30.71
C ASP A 74 -13.22 -10.65 31.49
N PRO A 75 -13.15 -10.14 32.71
CA PRO A 75 -11.87 -10.08 33.46
C PRO A 75 -11.42 -11.43 33.99
N ALA A 76 -12.24 -12.50 33.86
CA ALA A 76 -12.13 -13.64 34.73
C ALA A 76 -10.86 -14.49 34.54
N ASP A 77 -10.38 -14.75 33.31
CA ASP A 77 -9.33 -15.78 33.12
C ASP A 77 -7.89 -15.29 33.30
N HIS A 78 -7.62 -14.02 32.99
CA HIS A 78 -6.25 -13.47 33.08
C HIS A 78 -6.07 -12.53 34.27
N ALA A 79 -7.17 -12.03 34.82
CA ALA A 79 -7.17 -11.09 35.93
C ALA A 79 -6.62 -11.70 37.22
N HIS A 80 -7.02 -12.92 37.55
CA HIS A 80 -6.55 -13.59 38.77
C HIS A 80 -5.05 -13.85 38.73
N HIS A 81 -4.56 -14.41 37.65
CA HIS A 81 -3.12 -14.69 37.52
C HIS A 81 -2.27 -13.43 37.49
N LEU A 82 -2.72 -12.39 36.79
CA LEU A 82 -2.02 -11.09 36.74
C LEU A 82 -2.09 -10.37 38.10
N HIS A 83 -3.24 -10.45 38.78
CA HIS A 83 -3.43 -9.88 40.10
C HIS A 83 -2.52 -10.53 41.16
N ASP A 84 -2.40 -11.87 41.12
CA ASP A 84 -1.57 -12.61 42.05
C ASP A 84 -0.08 -12.33 41.83
N LEU A 85 0.35 -12.19 40.60
CA LEU A 85 1.73 -11.82 40.22
C LEU A 85 2.05 -10.35 40.57
N LEU A 86 1.08 -9.46 40.43
CA LEU A 86 1.25 -8.03 40.71
C LEU A 86 1.09 -7.68 42.21
N ASN A 87 0.42 -8.53 43.01
CA ASN A 87 0.25 -8.37 44.43
C ASN A 87 0.87 -9.54 45.21
N PRO A 88 2.19 -9.64 45.30
CA PRO A 88 2.87 -10.76 45.99
C PRO A 88 2.66 -10.79 47.49
N GLN A 89 1.95 -9.83 48.08
CA GLN A 89 1.65 -9.77 49.51
C GLN A 89 0.49 -10.65 49.98
N ALA A 90 -0.24 -11.32 49.07
CA ALA A 90 -1.36 -12.18 49.40
C ALA A 90 -0.98 -13.64 49.71
N GLY A 91 0.27 -14.03 49.49
CA GLY A 91 0.75 -15.41 49.69
C GLY A 91 1.97 -15.50 50.58
N THR A 92 1.75 -15.93 51.81
CA THR A 92 2.65 -16.53 52.78
C THR A 92 3.92 -15.79 53.16
N GLY A 93 3.97 -15.46 54.45
CA GLY A 93 5.15 -14.99 55.13
C GLY A 93 6.34 -15.93 54.97
N ASP A 94 7.37 -15.42 54.34
CA ASP A 94 8.74 -15.77 54.67
C ASP A 94 9.55 -14.48 54.76
N GLU A 95 10.15 -14.29 55.90
CA GLU A 95 10.96 -13.14 56.27
C GLU A 95 12.27 -13.21 55.47
N GLY A 96 12.23 -12.69 54.24
CA GLY A 96 13.37 -12.68 53.34
C GLY A 96 13.64 -11.32 52.73
N GLY A 97 14.21 -10.38 53.51
CA GLY A 97 14.97 -9.26 52.96
C GLY A 97 14.18 -8.04 52.52
N ALA A 98 13.96 -7.10 53.44
CA ALA A 98 13.58 -5.71 53.19
C ALA A 98 14.62 -4.90 52.41
N GLY A 99 15.17 -5.49 51.32
CA GLY A 99 16.23 -4.90 50.52
C GLY A 99 16.20 -5.27 49.04
N ALA A 100 15.26 -6.11 48.60
CA ALA A 100 15.10 -6.38 47.17
C ALA A 100 14.44 -5.16 46.53
N GLY A 101 15.21 -4.27 45.92
CA GLY A 101 14.73 -3.07 45.27
C GLY A 101 13.69 -3.39 44.20
N ALA A 102 12.87 -2.40 43.82
CA ALA A 102 11.81 -2.51 42.82
C ALA A 102 12.27 -3.17 41.49
N GLY A 103 13.56 -3.11 41.19
CA GLY A 103 14.19 -3.79 40.06
C GLY A 103 14.22 -5.32 40.19
N ALA A 104 14.42 -5.85 41.40
CA ALA A 104 14.41 -7.31 41.61
C ALA A 104 13.01 -7.88 41.51
N TRP A 105 12.00 -7.18 41.97
CA TRP A 105 10.59 -7.54 41.80
C TRP A 105 10.19 -7.58 40.33
N TRP A 106 10.59 -6.57 39.52
CA TRP A 106 10.33 -6.53 38.08
C TRP A 106 11.12 -7.59 37.32
N ALA A 107 12.33 -7.89 37.75
CA ALA A 107 13.18 -8.93 37.18
C ALA A 107 12.72 -10.35 37.52
N ALA A 108 11.84 -10.53 38.50
CA ALA A 108 11.22 -11.81 38.78
C ALA A 108 10.58 -12.35 37.52
N ALA A 109 11.05 -13.52 37.07
CA ALA A 109 10.79 -14.06 35.73
C ALA A 109 9.31 -14.17 35.34
N GLY A 110 8.42 -14.25 36.32
CA GLY A 110 6.98 -14.38 36.10
C GLY A 110 6.29 -13.09 35.65
N LEU A 111 6.74 -11.91 36.10
CA LEU A 111 5.99 -10.65 35.86
C LEU A 111 6.14 -10.15 34.42
N ARG A 112 7.34 -10.20 33.86
CA ARG A 112 7.56 -9.85 32.45
C ARG A 112 6.76 -10.73 31.51
N GLU A 113 6.76 -12.03 31.76
CA GLU A 113 6.01 -13.00 30.98
C GLU A 113 4.50 -12.77 31.10
N ALA A 114 4.02 -12.46 32.32
CA ALA A 114 2.63 -12.14 32.56
C ALA A 114 2.18 -10.84 31.82
N VAL A 115 2.99 -9.79 31.83
CA VAL A 115 2.72 -8.55 31.05
C VAL A 115 2.71 -8.84 29.55
N ALA A 116 3.68 -9.60 29.05
CA ALA A 116 3.73 -10.01 27.65
C ALA A 116 2.54 -10.91 27.26
N ALA A 117 2.10 -11.80 28.16
CA ALA A 117 0.92 -12.64 27.96
C ALA A 117 -0.37 -11.79 27.94
N ALA A 118 -0.51 -10.83 28.86
CA ALA A 118 -1.64 -9.90 28.90
C ALA A 118 -1.70 -9.04 27.62
N HIS A 119 -0.55 -8.54 27.17
CA HIS A 119 -0.46 -7.80 25.91
C HIS A 119 -0.93 -8.63 24.72
N ARG A 120 -0.42 -9.87 24.58
CA ARG A 120 -0.84 -10.78 23.52
C ARG A 120 -2.33 -11.11 23.57
N ALA A 121 -2.88 -11.31 24.77
CA ALA A 121 -4.30 -11.61 24.96
C ALA A 121 -5.18 -10.42 24.59
N ALA A 122 -4.87 -9.22 25.08
CA ALA A 122 -5.59 -7.98 24.77
C ALA A 122 -5.54 -7.65 23.27
N SER A 123 -4.36 -7.75 22.64
CA SER A 123 -4.20 -7.52 21.20
C SER A 123 -5.00 -8.52 20.36
N ARG A 124 -4.96 -9.80 20.70
CA ARG A 124 -5.75 -10.84 20.00
C ARG A 124 -7.25 -10.59 20.09
N ARG A 125 -7.73 -10.20 21.28
CA ARG A 125 -9.14 -9.92 21.52
C ARG A 125 -9.58 -8.68 20.76
N LEU A 126 -8.81 -7.59 20.82
CA LEU A 126 -9.08 -6.37 20.07
C LEU A 126 -9.18 -6.62 18.58
N LEU A 127 -8.19 -7.30 17.99
CA LEU A 127 -8.21 -7.60 16.56
C LEU A 127 -9.31 -8.60 16.19
N ALA A 128 -9.68 -9.51 17.09
CA ALA A 128 -10.85 -10.38 16.86
C ALA A 128 -12.14 -9.57 16.80
N ALA A 129 -12.35 -8.64 17.73
CA ALA A 129 -13.50 -7.75 17.75
C ALA A 129 -13.56 -6.87 16.48
N LEU A 130 -12.43 -6.27 16.09
CA LEU A 130 -12.35 -5.45 14.88
C LEU A 130 -12.58 -6.28 13.60
N ALA A 131 -12.10 -7.52 13.54
CA ALA A 131 -12.29 -8.39 12.37
C ALA A 131 -13.73 -8.93 12.29
N GLN A 132 -14.32 -9.36 13.41
CA GLN A 132 -15.62 -10.03 13.44
C GLN A 132 -16.80 -9.05 13.46
N HIS A 133 -16.75 -8.02 14.33
CA HIS A 133 -17.85 -7.07 14.49
C HIS A 133 -17.74 -5.87 13.57
N HIS A 134 -16.53 -5.47 13.20
CA HIS A 134 -16.31 -4.27 12.39
C HIS A 134 -15.76 -4.55 10.99
N HIS A 135 -15.65 -5.83 10.59
CA HIS A 135 -15.25 -6.22 9.23
C HIS A 135 -13.96 -5.54 8.71
N LEU A 136 -12.95 -5.39 9.58
CA LEU A 136 -11.69 -4.69 9.28
C LEU A 136 -11.06 -5.16 7.96
N LEU A 137 -11.01 -6.48 7.72
CA LEU A 137 -10.39 -7.05 6.53
C LEU A 137 -11.15 -6.70 5.25
N ASP A 138 -12.47 -6.63 5.31
CA ASP A 138 -13.31 -6.27 4.17
C ASP A 138 -13.08 -4.80 3.80
N HIS A 139 -12.96 -3.92 4.79
CA HIS A 139 -12.66 -2.51 4.56
C HIS A 139 -11.24 -2.29 4.01
N LEU A 140 -10.24 -3.02 4.50
CA LEU A 140 -8.88 -3.00 3.93
C LEU A 140 -8.88 -3.48 2.48
N ALA A 141 -9.61 -4.57 2.19
CA ALA A 141 -9.77 -5.07 0.84
C ALA A 141 -10.50 -4.08 -0.07
N ALA A 142 -11.54 -3.40 0.44
CA ALA A 142 -12.27 -2.37 -0.29
C ALA A 142 -11.40 -1.16 -0.65
N HIS A 143 -10.56 -0.67 0.27
CA HIS A 143 -9.60 0.38 -0.03
C HIS A 143 -8.68 -0.01 -1.21
N ARG A 144 -8.18 -1.24 -1.19
CA ARG A 144 -7.32 -1.74 -2.26
C ARG A 144 -8.07 -1.86 -3.60
N ARG A 145 -9.27 -2.43 -3.60
CA ARG A 145 -10.06 -2.65 -4.82
C ARG A 145 -10.47 -1.34 -5.48
N TYR A 146 -11.00 -0.40 -4.69
CA TYR A 146 -11.63 0.82 -5.21
C TYR A 146 -10.68 2.02 -5.23
N LEU A 147 -9.95 2.30 -4.15
CA LEU A 147 -9.08 3.46 -4.08
C LEU A 147 -7.71 3.24 -4.74
N LEU A 148 -7.20 2.00 -4.72
CA LEU A 148 -5.95 1.66 -5.42
C LEU A 148 -6.21 1.00 -6.80
N LEU A 149 -7.45 1.11 -7.30
CA LEU A 149 -7.87 0.68 -8.64
C LEU A 149 -7.53 -0.77 -8.98
N ALA A 150 -7.48 -1.67 -7.98
CA ALA A 150 -7.14 -3.07 -8.20
C ALA A 150 -8.28 -3.87 -8.88
N GLN A 151 -9.52 -3.37 -8.86
CA GLN A 151 -10.66 -4.03 -9.49
C GLN A 151 -10.88 -3.48 -10.91
N GLY A 152 -10.22 -4.09 -11.89
CA GLY A 152 -10.11 -3.58 -13.26
C GLY A 152 -11.44 -3.49 -14.02
N ASP A 153 -12.38 -4.44 -13.84
CA ASP A 153 -13.71 -4.46 -14.46
C ASP A 153 -14.53 -3.24 -14.03
N PHE A 154 -14.59 -2.98 -12.72
CA PHE A 154 -15.25 -1.82 -12.15
C PHE A 154 -14.64 -0.51 -12.66
N VAL A 155 -13.30 -0.39 -12.60
CA VAL A 155 -12.58 0.82 -13.02
C VAL A 155 -12.83 1.12 -14.49
N HIS A 156 -12.73 0.11 -15.37
CA HIS A 156 -12.95 0.28 -16.80
C HIS A 156 -14.38 0.71 -17.11
N HIS A 157 -15.36 0.05 -16.48
CA HIS A 157 -16.77 0.38 -16.70
C HIS A 157 -17.14 1.77 -16.15
N LEU A 158 -16.62 2.11 -14.97
CA LEU A 158 -16.78 3.44 -14.38
C LEU A 158 -16.22 4.54 -15.29
N MET A 159 -15.02 4.34 -15.86
CA MET A 159 -14.42 5.27 -16.81
C MET A 159 -15.27 5.46 -18.05
N THR A 160 -15.81 4.38 -18.59
CA THR A 160 -16.69 4.41 -19.78
C THR A 160 -17.95 5.23 -19.52
N LEU A 161 -18.56 5.09 -18.35
CA LEU A 161 -19.76 5.85 -17.99
C LEU A 161 -19.46 7.32 -17.65
N LEU A 162 -18.29 7.58 -17.06
CA LEU A 162 -17.90 8.94 -16.64
C LEU A 162 -17.27 9.77 -17.76
N GLN A 163 -16.87 9.19 -18.88
CA GLN A 163 -16.13 9.85 -19.95
C GLN A 163 -16.81 11.15 -20.42
N GLU A 164 -18.09 11.11 -20.70
CA GLU A 164 -18.82 12.28 -21.20
C GLU A 164 -18.94 13.39 -20.14
N GLU A 165 -19.15 13.03 -18.88
CA GLU A 165 -19.27 13.98 -17.79
C GLU A 165 -17.91 14.57 -17.42
N LEU A 166 -16.86 13.77 -17.29
CA LEU A 166 -15.54 14.23 -16.87
C LEU A 166 -14.79 15.02 -17.96
N ASN A 167 -15.23 14.98 -19.20
CA ASN A 167 -14.70 15.87 -20.26
C ASN A 167 -15.22 17.31 -20.15
N LYS A 168 -16.23 17.56 -19.31
CA LYS A 168 -16.74 18.89 -19.03
C LYS A 168 -15.82 19.63 -18.04
N PRO A 169 -15.87 20.99 -18.01
CA PRO A 169 -15.15 21.77 -17.00
C PRO A 169 -15.66 21.44 -15.60
N ALA A 170 -14.77 21.49 -14.62
CA ALA A 170 -15.08 21.13 -13.22
C ALA A 170 -16.27 21.91 -12.63
N SER A 171 -16.45 23.17 -13.05
CA SER A 171 -17.55 24.05 -12.64
C SER A 171 -18.95 23.55 -13.02
N SER A 172 -19.04 22.68 -14.04
CA SER A 172 -20.32 22.12 -14.52
C SER A 172 -20.62 20.73 -13.94
N LEU A 173 -19.76 20.19 -13.09
CA LEU A 173 -19.92 18.86 -12.52
C LEU A 173 -20.72 18.91 -11.22
N TYR A 174 -21.67 17.99 -11.11
CA TYR A 174 -22.49 17.81 -9.92
C TYR A 174 -22.22 16.43 -9.29
N VAL A 175 -21.85 16.43 -8.00
CA VAL A 175 -21.56 15.20 -7.23
C VAL A 175 -22.71 14.21 -7.31
N HIS A 176 -23.95 14.69 -7.33
CA HIS A 176 -25.13 13.81 -7.40
C HIS A 176 -25.16 12.98 -8.68
N ASN A 177 -24.92 13.59 -9.84
CA ASN A 177 -24.87 12.87 -11.12
C ASN A 177 -23.77 11.81 -11.14
N LEU A 178 -22.59 12.19 -10.64
CA LEU A 178 -21.45 11.29 -10.55
C LEU A 178 -21.71 10.13 -9.57
N THR A 179 -22.48 10.36 -8.50
CA THR A 179 -22.90 9.30 -7.56
C THR A 179 -23.87 8.33 -8.23
N CYS A 180 -24.84 8.82 -9.00
CA CYS A 180 -25.73 7.94 -9.77
C CYS A 180 -24.95 7.09 -10.79
N THR A 181 -23.95 7.67 -11.43
CA THR A 181 -23.06 6.96 -12.37
C THR A 181 -22.22 5.90 -11.64
N LEU A 182 -21.69 6.22 -10.44
CA LEU A 182 -20.99 5.26 -9.59
C LEU A 182 -21.89 4.06 -9.24
N GLU A 183 -23.12 4.31 -8.80
CA GLU A 183 -24.08 3.25 -8.50
C GLU A 183 -24.40 2.38 -9.72
N ALA A 184 -24.54 2.98 -10.90
CA ALA A 184 -24.74 2.25 -12.15
C ALA A 184 -23.53 1.36 -12.47
N ALA A 185 -22.30 1.86 -12.27
CA ALA A 185 -21.07 1.09 -12.46
C ALA A 185 -20.98 -0.08 -11.48
N VAL A 186 -21.35 0.12 -10.22
CA VAL A 186 -21.38 -0.95 -9.21
C VAL A 186 -22.36 -2.05 -9.62
N ARG A 187 -23.60 -1.70 -10.07
CA ARG A 187 -24.62 -2.67 -10.47
C ARG A 187 -24.26 -3.46 -11.73
N ALA A 188 -23.45 -2.89 -12.60
CA ALA A 188 -23.07 -3.50 -13.88
C ALA A 188 -21.79 -4.36 -13.80
N THR A 189 -21.10 -4.38 -12.68
CA THR A 189 -19.82 -5.06 -12.50
C THR A 189 -19.84 -6.05 -11.35
N ASN A 190 -18.75 -6.78 -11.15
CA ASN A 190 -18.63 -7.71 -10.02
C ASN A 190 -18.73 -7.01 -8.65
N ALA A 191 -18.61 -5.68 -8.62
CA ALA A 191 -18.83 -4.89 -7.40
C ALA A 191 -20.24 -5.06 -6.81
N GLN A 192 -21.24 -5.47 -7.58
CA GLN A 192 -22.61 -5.74 -7.10
C GLN A 192 -22.70 -6.83 -6.02
N PHE A 193 -21.72 -7.74 -6.00
CA PHE A 193 -21.68 -8.86 -5.05
C PHE A 193 -20.98 -8.50 -3.73
N GLU A 194 -20.45 -7.28 -3.61
CA GLU A 194 -19.84 -6.81 -2.38
C GLU A 194 -20.89 -6.64 -1.26
N PRO A 195 -20.48 -6.83 -0.01
CA PRO A 195 -21.36 -6.62 1.12
C PRO A 195 -21.91 -5.17 1.16
N PRO A 196 -23.18 -4.97 1.53
CA PRO A 196 -23.81 -3.65 1.55
C PRO A 196 -23.10 -2.66 2.48
N HIS A 197 -22.47 -3.13 3.57
CA HIS A 197 -21.70 -2.27 4.48
C HIS A 197 -20.42 -1.71 3.84
N VAL A 198 -19.91 -2.35 2.78
CA VAL A 198 -18.77 -1.86 1.99
C VAL A 198 -19.25 -0.83 0.97
N LEU A 199 -20.30 -1.15 0.22
CA LEU A 199 -20.81 -0.28 -0.85
C LEU A 199 -21.37 1.04 -0.31
N ALA A 200 -22.03 1.02 0.84
CA ALA A 200 -22.57 2.22 1.49
C ALA A 200 -21.49 3.26 1.88
N ARG A 201 -20.23 2.86 1.94
CA ARG A 201 -19.09 3.72 2.32
C ARG A 201 -18.31 4.26 1.13
N LEU A 202 -18.61 3.82 -0.08
CA LEU A 202 -17.97 4.28 -1.30
C LEU A 202 -18.70 5.52 -1.85
N HIS A 203 -18.01 6.64 -1.92
CA HIS A 203 -18.56 7.92 -2.36
C HIS A 203 -17.70 8.56 -3.43
N VAL A 204 -18.33 9.44 -4.23
CA VAL A 204 -17.63 10.34 -5.14
C VAL A 204 -17.41 11.67 -4.45
N ASN A 205 -16.25 12.26 -4.68
CA ASN A 205 -15.96 13.63 -4.27
C ASN A 205 -15.20 14.38 -5.37
N LEU A 206 -15.35 15.70 -5.38
CA LEU A 206 -14.65 16.60 -6.30
C LEU A 206 -13.70 17.47 -5.49
N TYR A 207 -12.42 17.42 -5.84
CA TYR A 207 -11.37 18.21 -5.20
C TYR A 207 -10.78 19.18 -6.20
N PRO A 208 -11.26 20.45 -6.26
CA PRO A 208 -10.68 21.45 -7.13
C PRO A 208 -9.23 21.70 -6.76
N ASN A 209 -8.39 21.88 -7.78
CA ASN A 209 -7.00 22.28 -7.56
C ASN A 209 -6.94 23.74 -7.11
N CYS A 210 -6.00 24.06 -6.22
CA CYS A 210 -5.84 25.41 -5.70
C CYS A 210 -5.22 26.41 -6.72
N ASP A 211 -4.82 25.95 -7.90
CA ASP A 211 -3.99 26.70 -8.84
C ASP A 211 -4.80 27.63 -9.78
N GLY A 212 -6.11 27.73 -9.61
CA GLY A 212 -6.97 28.67 -10.35
C GLY A 212 -7.02 28.46 -11.88
N ARG A 213 -6.56 27.30 -12.38
CA ARG A 213 -6.72 26.89 -13.77
C ARG A 213 -8.12 26.31 -13.99
N ASP A 214 -8.63 26.41 -15.21
CA ASP A 214 -9.84 25.71 -15.62
C ASP A 214 -9.59 24.21 -15.53
N ASP A 215 -9.89 23.64 -14.36
CA ASP A 215 -9.71 22.20 -14.11
C ASP A 215 -10.70 21.41 -14.95
N ASN A 216 -10.20 20.37 -15.58
CA ASN A 216 -11.04 19.38 -16.25
C ASN A 216 -11.62 18.42 -15.20
N GLY A 217 -12.81 17.89 -15.42
CA GLY A 217 -13.47 16.94 -14.52
C GLY A 217 -12.59 15.75 -14.14
N TRP A 218 -11.76 15.27 -15.06
CA TRP A 218 -10.80 14.20 -14.82
C TRP A 218 -9.77 14.49 -13.73
N ASP A 219 -9.40 15.75 -13.53
CA ASP A 219 -8.37 16.15 -12.58
C ASP A 219 -8.92 16.39 -11.18
N VAL A 220 -10.21 16.71 -11.07
CA VAL A 220 -10.89 16.99 -9.80
C VAL A 220 -11.63 15.77 -9.23
N PHE A 221 -11.92 14.79 -10.06
CA PHE A 221 -12.65 13.58 -9.65
C PHE A 221 -11.82 12.69 -8.73
N ALA A 222 -12.43 12.25 -7.62
CA ALA A 222 -11.84 11.23 -6.77
C ALA A 222 -12.91 10.36 -6.13
N LEU A 223 -12.58 9.08 -5.95
CA LEU A 223 -13.33 8.19 -5.08
C LEU A 223 -12.87 8.38 -3.64
N GLN A 224 -13.83 8.38 -2.74
CA GLN A 224 -13.62 8.43 -1.29
C GLN A 224 -14.28 7.23 -0.64
N TYR A 225 -13.59 6.61 0.29
CA TYR A 225 -14.13 5.56 1.14
C TYR A 225 -14.18 6.06 2.57
N ARG A 226 -15.38 6.17 3.13
CA ARG A 226 -15.60 6.69 4.49
C ARG A 226 -15.68 5.55 5.47
N VAL A 227 -14.84 5.61 6.49
CA VAL A 227 -14.82 4.62 7.55
C VAL A 227 -15.13 5.35 8.86
N ASP A 228 -16.27 5.06 9.45
CA ASP A 228 -16.74 5.67 10.69
C ASP A 228 -16.62 4.68 11.86
N GLY A 229 -16.79 5.19 13.09
CA GLY A 229 -16.75 4.39 14.30
C GLY A 229 -15.33 3.95 14.69
N PRO A 230 -15.18 2.77 15.31
CA PRO A 230 -13.89 2.30 15.83
C PRO A 230 -12.80 2.22 14.76
N LEU A 231 -13.18 1.86 13.53
CA LEU A 231 -12.25 1.78 12.40
C LEU A 231 -11.76 3.14 11.92
N GLY A 232 -12.47 4.24 12.21
CA GLY A 232 -12.00 5.60 11.90
C GLY A 232 -10.65 5.93 12.52
N THR A 233 -10.34 5.31 13.65
CA THR A 233 -9.02 5.40 14.27
C THR A 233 -7.89 4.79 13.44
N LEU A 234 -8.19 3.71 12.70
CA LEU A 234 -7.24 3.04 11.81
C LEU A 234 -7.03 3.82 10.50
N PHE A 235 -8.01 4.61 10.11
CA PHE A 235 -8.02 5.40 8.88
C PHE A 235 -8.15 6.90 9.20
N PRO A 236 -7.16 7.50 9.90
CA PRO A 236 -7.19 8.92 10.21
C PRO A 236 -7.18 9.77 8.92
N ALA A 237 -7.51 11.06 9.04
CA ALA A 237 -7.54 11.98 7.91
C ALA A 237 -6.23 12.03 7.10
N THR A 238 -5.09 11.83 7.77
CA THR A 238 -3.77 11.71 7.13
C THR A 238 -3.68 10.49 6.20
N CYS A 239 -4.23 9.36 6.63
CA CYS A 239 -4.29 8.14 5.82
C CYS A 239 -5.24 8.34 4.63
N ALA A 240 -6.41 8.95 4.84
CA ALA A 240 -7.35 9.28 3.77
C ALA A 240 -6.71 10.22 2.72
N ALA A 241 -5.91 11.21 3.16
CA ALA A 241 -5.17 12.09 2.25
C ALA A 241 -4.12 11.31 1.41
N ARG A 242 -3.44 10.33 2.00
CA ARG A 242 -2.50 9.45 1.28
C ARG A 242 -3.23 8.60 0.22
N TYR A 243 -4.34 7.97 0.58
CA TYR A 243 -5.17 7.23 -0.38
C TYR A 243 -5.64 8.10 -1.52
N ARG A 244 -6.09 9.33 -1.24
CA ARG A 244 -6.49 10.29 -2.28
C ARG A 244 -5.33 10.63 -3.22
N ALA A 245 -4.16 10.91 -2.69
CA ALA A 245 -2.98 11.20 -3.51
C ALA A 245 -2.63 10.02 -4.43
N LEU A 246 -2.64 8.79 -3.90
CA LEU A 246 -2.39 7.58 -4.68
C LEU A 246 -3.49 7.35 -5.74
N PHE A 247 -4.76 7.54 -5.36
CA PHE A 247 -5.87 7.44 -6.30
C PHE A 247 -5.69 8.39 -7.48
N THR A 248 -5.41 9.68 -7.22
CA THR A 248 -5.24 10.68 -8.27
C THR A 248 -4.12 10.29 -9.25
N GLN A 249 -3.03 9.73 -8.74
CA GLN A 249 -1.90 9.28 -9.56
C GLN A 249 -2.27 8.07 -10.43
N LEU A 250 -2.86 7.04 -9.83
CA LEU A 250 -3.29 5.83 -10.52
C LEU A 250 -4.40 6.12 -11.54
N TRP A 251 -5.33 7.04 -11.18
CA TRP A 251 -6.41 7.47 -12.04
C TRP A 251 -5.90 8.16 -13.31
N ARG A 252 -4.86 9.00 -13.20
CA ARG A 252 -4.19 9.61 -14.36
C ARG A 252 -3.57 8.56 -15.29
N VAL A 253 -2.90 7.57 -14.73
CA VAL A 253 -2.32 6.48 -15.54
C VAL A 253 -3.44 5.70 -16.25
N LYS A 254 -4.52 5.38 -15.54
CA LYS A 254 -5.69 4.69 -16.11
C LYS A 254 -6.39 5.52 -17.19
N ARG A 255 -6.48 6.84 -17.02
CA ARG A 255 -7.03 7.75 -18.04
C ARG A 255 -6.21 7.70 -19.32
N ILE A 256 -4.87 7.74 -19.20
CA ILE A 256 -3.98 7.65 -20.36
C ILE A 256 -4.17 6.31 -21.07
N GLU A 257 -4.17 5.20 -20.34
CA GLU A 257 -4.43 3.87 -20.90
C GLU A 257 -5.76 3.82 -21.64
N TYR A 258 -6.84 4.32 -21.02
CA TYR A 258 -8.17 4.37 -21.61
C TYR A 258 -8.18 5.19 -22.91
N SER A 259 -7.57 6.39 -22.91
CA SER A 259 -7.46 7.24 -24.09
C SER A 259 -6.66 6.61 -25.22
N LEU A 260 -5.59 5.87 -24.91
CA LEU A 260 -4.80 5.15 -25.89
C LEU A 260 -5.57 3.97 -26.51
N HIS A 261 -6.46 3.32 -25.76
CA HIS A 261 -7.35 2.30 -26.29
C HIS A 261 -8.43 2.89 -27.21
N ASP A 262 -8.96 4.04 -26.85
CA ASP A 262 -9.96 4.75 -27.67
C ASP A 262 -9.32 5.24 -28.97
N ALA A 263 -8.16 5.87 -28.91
CA ALA A 263 -7.36 6.26 -30.07
C ALA A 263 -7.03 5.04 -30.97
N TRP A 264 -6.87 3.84 -30.43
CA TRP A 264 -6.69 2.64 -31.24
C TRP A 264 -7.93 2.28 -32.06
N ARG A 265 -9.12 2.44 -31.51
CA ARG A 265 -10.38 2.18 -32.23
C ARG A 265 -10.51 3.16 -33.39
N GLU A 266 -10.30 4.45 -33.14
CA GLU A 266 -10.33 5.50 -34.18
C GLU A 266 -9.26 5.25 -35.26
N HIS A 267 -8.04 4.96 -34.86
CA HIS A 267 -6.95 4.65 -35.76
C HIS A 267 -7.24 3.44 -36.66
N THR A 268 -7.91 2.41 -36.12
CA THR A 268 -8.30 1.23 -36.89
C THR A 268 -9.37 1.57 -37.94
N ILE A 269 -10.29 2.47 -37.62
CA ILE A 269 -11.32 2.96 -38.56
C ILE A 269 -10.64 3.80 -39.66
N LEU A 270 -9.79 4.75 -39.27
CA LEU A 270 -9.04 5.58 -40.22
C LEU A 270 -8.15 4.75 -41.14
N HIS A 271 -7.49 3.73 -40.64
CA HIS A 271 -6.65 2.84 -41.45
C HIS A 271 -7.47 2.14 -42.54
N LYS A 272 -8.69 1.73 -42.24
CA LYS A 272 -9.59 1.13 -43.26
C LYS A 272 -10.02 2.15 -44.31
N GLN A 273 -10.29 3.40 -43.92
CA GLN A 273 -10.70 4.46 -44.84
C GLN A 273 -9.56 4.95 -45.73
N LEU A 274 -8.34 5.06 -45.15
CA LEU A 274 -7.15 5.58 -45.83
C LEU A 274 -6.33 4.47 -46.55
N LYS A 275 -6.90 3.26 -46.73
CA LYS A 275 -6.23 2.11 -47.33
C LYS A 275 -5.64 2.42 -48.71
N TYR A 276 -6.22 3.32 -49.46
CA TYR A 276 -5.81 3.67 -50.82
C TYR A 276 -4.80 4.82 -50.91
N MET A 277 -4.37 5.38 -49.74
CA MET A 277 -3.40 6.49 -49.66
C MET A 277 -2.06 6.00 -49.12
N PRO A 278 -1.11 5.54 -49.94
CA PRO A 278 0.18 4.98 -49.50
C PRO A 278 1.05 6.00 -48.77
N GLU A 279 0.89 7.29 -49.04
CA GLU A 279 1.65 8.40 -48.43
C GLU A 279 1.44 8.49 -46.92
N VAL A 280 0.24 8.13 -46.42
CA VAL A 280 -0.14 8.21 -45.03
C VAL A 280 0.30 6.99 -44.21
N TRP A 281 0.63 5.87 -44.87
CA TRP A 281 0.95 4.62 -44.18
C TRP A 281 2.18 4.72 -43.29
N GLY A 282 3.19 5.48 -43.69
CA GLY A 282 4.39 5.71 -42.89
C GLY A 282 4.07 6.38 -41.56
N LEU A 283 3.23 7.42 -41.58
CA LEU A 283 2.77 8.13 -40.40
C LEU A 283 1.90 7.24 -39.51
N MET A 284 0.92 6.55 -40.08
CA MET A 284 0.03 5.64 -39.36
C MET A 284 0.81 4.53 -38.62
N ARG A 285 1.86 4.02 -39.24
CA ARG A 285 2.73 3.02 -38.62
C ARG A 285 3.51 3.57 -37.46
N ARG A 286 4.06 4.80 -37.55
CA ARG A 286 4.75 5.47 -36.45
C ARG A 286 3.81 5.72 -35.27
N VAL A 287 2.61 6.24 -35.52
CA VAL A 287 1.58 6.46 -34.48
C VAL A 287 1.23 5.13 -33.80
N SER A 288 1.08 4.04 -34.54
CA SER A 288 0.82 2.71 -33.96
C SER A 288 1.95 2.23 -33.06
N CYS A 289 3.21 2.44 -33.46
CA CYS A 289 4.36 2.07 -32.63
C CYS A 289 4.41 2.89 -31.33
N LEU A 290 4.31 4.21 -31.45
CA LEU A 290 4.30 5.10 -30.27
C LEU A 290 3.17 4.76 -29.29
N ARG A 291 1.97 4.50 -29.80
CA ARG A 291 0.84 4.06 -28.97
C ARG A 291 1.12 2.73 -28.26
N ALA A 292 1.70 1.76 -28.96
CA ALA A 292 2.05 0.47 -28.36
C ALA A 292 3.10 0.63 -27.24
N GLU A 293 4.09 1.48 -27.45
CA GLU A 293 5.12 1.81 -26.45
C GLU A 293 4.51 2.51 -25.22
N ALA A 294 3.62 3.49 -25.44
CA ALA A 294 2.92 4.16 -24.36
C ALA A 294 2.03 3.20 -23.55
N LEU A 295 1.32 2.28 -24.20
CA LEU A 295 0.53 1.24 -23.52
C LEU A 295 1.41 0.31 -22.68
N ARG A 296 2.58 -0.08 -23.20
CA ARG A 296 3.54 -0.89 -22.42
C ARG A 296 4.01 -0.16 -21.17
N LEU A 297 4.31 1.13 -21.29
CA LEU A 297 4.69 1.96 -20.12
C LEU A 297 3.57 2.02 -19.09
N CYS A 298 2.33 2.31 -19.51
CA CYS A 298 1.17 2.32 -18.62
C CYS A 298 0.99 0.95 -17.93
N GLY A 299 1.13 -0.15 -18.69
CA GLY A 299 1.06 -1.50 -18.15
C GLY A 299 2.15 -1.78 -17.12
N ALA A 300 3.40 -1.41 -17.40
CA ALA A 300 4.51 -1.57 -16.46
C ALA A 300 4.33 -0.78 -15.16
N LEU A 301 3.81 0.46 -15.24
CA LEU A 301 3.48 1.26 -14.05
C LEU A 301 2.37 0.64 -13.21
N GLN A 302 1.34 0.09 -13.86
CA GLN A 302 0.25 -0.59 -13.15
C GLN A 302 0.71 -1.90 -12.52
N GLU A 303 1.52 -2.68 -13.23
CA GLU A 303 2.11 -3.90 -12.72
C GLU A 303 2.98 -3.59 -11.49
N ALA A 304 3.83 -2.58 -11.56
CA ALA A 304 4.65 -2.12 -10.44
C ALA A 304 3.78 -1.73 -9.22
N SER A 305 2.65 -1.06 -9.46
CA SER A 305 1.73 -0.70 -8.38
C SER A 305 1.03 -1.92 -7.77
N CYS A 306 0.50 -2.80 -8.58
CA CYS A 306 -0.31 -3.93 -8.11
C CYS A 306 0.56 -5.08 -7.58
N VAL A 307 1.57 -5.51 -8.36
CA VAL A 307 2.42 -6.66 -8.05
C VAL A 307 3.53 -6.27 -7.07
N GLY A 308 4.15 -5.10 -7.25
CA GLY A 308 5.21 -4.61 -6.36
C GLY A 308 4.77 -4.38 -4.91
N ALA A 309 3.51 -4.02 -4.70
CA ALA A 309 2.94 -3.85 -3.36
C ALA A 309 2.35 -5.14 -2.76
N GLU A 310 2.13 -6.20 -3.55
CA GLU A 310 1.51 -7.45 -3.09
C GLU A 310 2.19 -8.09 -1.87
N PRO A 311 3.53 -8.16 -1.77
CA PRO A 311 4.20 -8.72 -0.59
C PRO A 311 3.83 -7.99 0.70
N ALA A 312 3.73 -6.64 0.66
CA ALA A 312 3.36 -5.85 1.83
C ALA A 312 1.88 -6.07 2.22
N TRP A 313 0.99 -6.19 1.24
CA TRP A 313 -0.42 -6.53 1.49
C TRP A 313 -0.58 -7.97 2.00
N ALA A 314 0.22 -8.92 1.53
CA ALA A 314 0.23 -10.29 2.03
C ALA A 314 0.70 -10.33 3.49
N GLU A 315 1.76 -9.60 3.83
CA GLU A 315 2.25 -9.47 5.21
C GLU A 315 1.21 -8.82 6.13
N LEU A 316 0.54 -7.76 5.67
CA LEU A 316 -0.55 -7.11 6.40
C LEU A 316 -1.71 -8.09 6.68
N ARG A 317 -2.15 -8.86 5.68
CA ARG A 317 -3.19 -9.88 5.84
C ARG A 317 -2.76 -11.00 6.79
N ALA A 318 -1.51 -11.45 6.68
CA ALA A 318 -0.95 -12.47 7.57
C ALA A 318 -0.88 -11.96 9.03
N ALA A 319 -0.45 -10.72 9.25
CA ALA A 319 -0.42 -10.10 10.58
C ALA A 319 -1.83 -9.95 11.18
N ALA A 320 -2.81 -9.57 10.38
CA ALA A 320 -4.20 -9.48 10.80
C ALA A 320 -4.80 -10.87 11.12
N ALA A 321 -4.51 -11.89 10.32
CA ALA A 321 -4.93 -13.27 10.55
C ALA A 321 -4.26 -13.88 11.82
N ALA A 322 -2.98 -13.57 12.04
CA ALA A 322 -2.24 -13.97 13.22
C ALA A 322 -2.68 -13.21 14.49
N ARG A 323 -3.59 -12.24 14.35
CA ARG A 323 -4.02 -11.35 15.43
C ARG A 323 -2.83 -10.73 16.16
N ALA A 324 -1.92 -10.15 15.37
CA ALA A 324 -0.77 -9.41 15.86
C ALA A 324 -1.22 -8.12 16.60
N ASP A 325 -0.26 -7.34 17.07
CA ASP A 325 -0.55 -6.06 17.69
C ASP A 325 -1.12 -5.04 16.69
N LEU A 326 -2.04 -4.19 17.15
CA LEU A 326 -2.69 -3.17 16.31
C LEU A 326 -1.70 -2.13 15.79
N ASP A 327 -0.73 -1.71 16.61
CA ASP A 327 0.30 -0.75 16.19
C ASP A 327 1.18 -1.35 15.06
N ARG A 328 1.48 -2.65 15.14
CA ARG A 328 2.17 -3.37 14.06
C ARG A 328 1.32 -3.41 12.79
N LEU A 329 0.02 -3.67 12.92
CA LEU A 329 -0.90 -3.68 11.78
C LEU A 329 -0.95 -2.30 11.08
N LEU A 330 -1.02 -1.21 11.87
CA LEU A 330 -0.96 0.15 11.35
C LEU A 330 0.36 0.45 10.63
N GLY A 331 1.48 0.03 11.21
CA GLY A 331 2.81 0.17 10.59
C GLY A 331 2.90 -0.55 9.25
N LEU A 332 2.42 -1.80 9.18
CA LEU A 332 2.37 -2.57 7.94
C LEU A 332 1.43 -1.96 6.89
N HIS A 333 0.29 -1.41 7.33
CA HIS A 333 -0.62 -0.71 6.44
C HIS A 333 0.03 0.54 5.82
N HIS A 334 0.73 1.35 6.63
CA HIS A 334 1.47 2.50 6.13
C HIS A 334 2.60 2.08 5.17
N ALA A 335 3.35 1.04 5.49
CA ALA A 335 4.39 0.49 4.62
C ALA A 335 3.82 -0.03 3.29
N ALA A 336 2.63 -0.64 3.30
CA ALA A 336 1.94 -1.06 2.08
C ALA A 336 1.56 0.13 1.20
N LEU A 337 1.06 1.23 1.79
CA LEU A 337 0.75 2.45 1.06
C LEU A 337 2.00 3.13 0.48
N ASP A 338 3.11 3.12 1.21
CA ASP A 338 4.37 3.70 0.72
C ASP A 338 4.89 2.96 -0.53
N ARG A 339 4.65 1.66 -0.62
CA ARG A 339 5.01 0.86 -1.82
C ARG A 339 4.16 1.18 -3.05
N HIS A 340 2.95 1.70 -2.88
CA HIS A 340 2.12 2.20 -3.97
C HIS A 340 2.52 3.59 -4.46
N SER A 341 3.46 4.28 -3.82
CA SER A 341 3.87 5.62 -4.25
C SER A 341 4.48 5.61 -5.65
N ILE A 342 4.30 6.71 -6.40
CA ILE A 342 4.87 6.84 -7.76
C ILE A 342 6.39 6.62 -7.73
N HIS A 343 7.07 7.08 -6.68
CA HIS A 343 8.52 6.90 -6.56
C HIS A 343 8.89 5.42 -6.52
N ALA A 344 8.18 4.61 -5.75
CA ALA A 344 8.38 3.16 -5.71
C ALA A 344 8.01 2.50 -7.05
N MET A 345 6.94 2.96 -7.72
CA MET A 345 6.55 2.47 -9.04
C MET A 345 7.62 2.77 -10.09
N ILE A 346 8.14 4.00 -10.14
CA ILE A 346 9.20 4.39 -11.08
C ILE A 346 10.46 3.57 -10.81
N HIS A 347 10.87 3.41 -9.56
CA HIS A 347 12.05 2.63 -9.18
C HIS A 347 11.90 1.16 -9.61
N HIS A 348 10.75 0.55 -9.38
CA HIS A 348 10.49 -0.83 -9.81
C HIS A 348 10.47 -0.93 -11.34
N THR A 349 9.81 0.00 -12.02
CA THR A 349 9.76 0.02 -13.49
C THR A 349 11.14 0.18 -14.10
N THR A 350 11.98 1.04 -13.55
CA THR A 350 13.37 1.21 -14.00
C THR A 350 14.23 -0.03 -13.75
N GLN A 351 14.00 -0.76 -12.68
CA GLN A 351 14.70 -2.03 -12.43
C GLN A 351 14.28 -3.12 -13.42
N VAL A 352 12.98 -3.26 -13.69
CA VAL A 352 12.46 -4.25 -14.63
C VAL A 352 12.87 -3.92 -16.07
N THR A 353 12.87 -2.64 -16.44
CA THR A 353 13.22 -2.20 -17.81
C THR A 353 14.73 -2.01 -18.03
N ALA A 354 15.53 -1.93 -16.98
CA ALA A 354 17.01 -1.88 -17.11
C ALA A 354 17.58 -3.16 -17.72
N SER A 355 16.82 -4.25 -17.73
CA SER A 355 17.17 -5.46 -18.50
C SER A 355 16.97 -5.28 -20.02
N ASP A 356 16.27 -4.24 -20.46
CA ASP A 356 15.94 -3.97 -21.86
C ASP A 356 16.40 -2.55 -22.27
N ASP A 357 17.71 -2.29 -22.15
CA ASP A 357 18.37 -1.00 -22.45
C ASP A 357 17.97 -0.41 -23.83
N ARG A 358 17.60 -1.27 -24.79
CA ARG A 358 17.15 -0.84 -26.13
C ARG A 358 15.79 -0.16 -26.11
N TRP A 359 14.91 -0.58 -25.21
CA TRP A 359 13.55 -0.02 -25.16
C TRP A 359 13.54 1.42 -24.64
N TRP A 360 14.27 1.68 -23.55
CA TRP A 360 14.39 3.03 -23.01
C TRP A 360 15.10 4.01 -23.95
N SER A 361 16.15 3.56 -24.63
CA SER A 361 16.82 4.36 -25.66
C SER A 361 15.86 4.77 -26.77
N ASN A 362 15.03 3.85 -27.24
CA ASN A 362 14.03 4.14 -28.28
C ASN A 362 12.92 5.07 -27.78
N VAL A 363 12.42 4.90 -26.55
CA VAL A 363 11.39 5.77 -25.96
C VAL A 363 11.93 7.18 -25.75
N LEU A 364 13.15 7.31 -25.21
CA LEU A 364 13.78 8.61 -24.97
C LEU A 364 14.19 9.30 -26.29
N GLU A 365 14.67 8.58 -27.29
CA GLU A 365 14.93 9.14 -28.62
C GLU A 365 13.64 9.63 -29.31
N ASN A 366 12.53 8.90 -29.17
CA ASN A 366 11.26 9.27 -29.77
C ASN A 366 10.47 10.35 -29.00
N LEU A 367 10.70 10.48 -27.67
CA LEU A 367 10.12 11.54 -26.83
C LEU A 367 11.01 12.78 -26.77
N GLY A 368 12.28 12.69 -27.15
CA GLY A 368 13.31 13.71 -26.90
C GLY A 368 13.43 14.80 -27.94
N THR A 369 12.53 14.93 -28.91
CA THR A 369 12.71 15.92 -29.98
C THR A 369 11.95 17.23 -29.79
N ASP A 370 11.04 17.35 -28.79
CA ASP A 370 10.31 18.63 -28.56
C ASP A 370 9.92 18.88 -27.11
N THR A 371 10.88 18.89 -26.18
CA THR A 371 10.62 19.57 -24.89
C THR A 371 11.53 20.77 -24.72
N PRO A 372 10.96 21.98 -24.56
CA PRO A 372 11.76 23.14 -24.17
C PRO A 372 12.33 22.95 -22.77
N HIS A 373 13.59 23.23 -22.68
CA HIS A 373 14.40 23.28 -21.47
C HIS A 373 13.63 23.70 -20.21
N HIS A 374 13.41 22.77 -19.28
CA HIS A 374 13.31 23.13 -17.89
C HIS A 374 14.11 22.15 -17.01
N ALA A 375 15.10 22.80 -16.39
CA ALA A 375 15.79 22.43 -15.16
C ALA A 375 16.77 21.26 -15.21
N GLY A 376 18.02 21.55 -15.49
CA GLY A 376 19.15 21.41 -14.61
C GLY A 376 19.12 20.27 -13.57
N ALA A 377 19.34 19.03 -14.03
CA ALA A 377 20.06 18.07 -13.23
C ALA A 377 21.33 17.75 -13.99
N ALA A 378 22.39 18.42 -13.59
CA ALA A 378 23.74 18.21 -14.14
C ALA A 378 24.14 16.75 -13.92
N VAL A 379 24.06 15.96 -14.99
CA VAL A 379 24.74 14.67 -15.05
C VAL A 379 26.22 14.98 -15.15
N VAL A 380 26.94 14.73 -14.06
CA VAL A 380 28.39 14.90 -13.96
C VAL A 380 29.05 14.10 -15.08
N PRO A 381 29.90 14.71 -15.95
CA PRO A 381 30.52 14.04 -17.11
C PRO A 381 31.45 12.86 -16.77
N GLY A 382 31.79 12.64 -15.51
CA GLY A 382 32.63 11.53 -15.07
C GLY A 382 31.99 10.15 -15.03
N GLN A 383 30.66 10.05 -14.91
CA GLN A 383 29.99 8.76 -14.75
C GLN A 383 29.78 7.99 -16.08
N ARG A 384 29.82 8.67 -17.22
CA ARG A 384 29.74 8.00 -18.55
C ARG A 384 31.06 7.27 -18.85
N ALA A 385 32.20 7.90 -18.58
CA ALA A 385 33.48 7.27 -18.82
C ALA A 385 33.75 6.04 -17.94
N GLU A 386 33.31 6.03 -16.70
CA GLU A 386 33.41 4.85 -15.81
C GLU A 386 32.45 3.70 -16.20
N ARG A 387 31.26 4.00 -16.72
CA ARG A 387 30.31 2.99 -17.21
C ARG A 387 30.84 2.34 -18.51
N ASP A 388 31.38 3.13 -19.42
CA ASP A 388 31.93 2.62 -20.68
C ASP A 388 33.19 1.81 -20.43
N ALA A 389 34.04 2.19 -19.48
CA ALA A 389 35.19 1.43 -19.03
C ALA A 389 34.82 0.09 -18.36
N ARG A 390 33.79 0.06 -17.52
CA ARG A 390 33.29 -1.18 -16.90
C ARG A 390 32.63 -2.12 -17.92
N SER A 391 31.90 -1.60 -18.89
CA SER A 391 31.28 -2.43 -19.94
C SER A 391 32.33 -2.97 -20.92
N ALA A 392 33.40 -2.24 -21.19
CA ALA A 392 34.54 -2.73 -21.98
C ALA A 392 35.32 -3.83 -21.23
N GLN A 393 35.53 -3.68 -19.91
CA GLN A 393 36.19 -4.71 -19.09
C GLN A 393 35.38 -6.00 -19.00
N LEU A 394 34.06 -5.92 -18.88
CA LEU A 394 33.18 -7.10 -18.86
C LEU A 394 33.14 -7.83 -20.23
N ARG A 395 33.31 -7.12 -21.35
CA ARG A 395 33.42 -7.73 -22.67
C ARG A 395 34.76 -8.44 -22.87
N ASP A 396 35.84 -7.89 -22.35
CA ASP A 396 37.17 -8.50 -22.41
C ASP A 396 37.27 -9.76 -21.52
N ASP A 397 36.65 -9.74 -20.34
CA ASP A 397 36.59 -10.89 -19.46
C ASP A 397 35.68 -12.02 -20.01
N ALA A 398 34.61 -11.67 -20.70
CA ALA A 398 33.76 -12.65 -21.40
C ALA A 398 34.48 -13.28 -22.58
N ALA A 399 35.30 -12.50 -23.31
CA ALA A 399 36.12 -13.01 -24.42
C ALA A 399 37.26 -13.94 -23.97
N ARG A 400 37.80 -13.72 -22.75
CA ARG A 400 38.84 -14.59 -22.16
C ARG A 400 38.29 -15.91 -21.60
N ARG A 401 37.01 -15.97 -21.26
CA ARG A 401 36.37 -17.19 -20.69
C ARG A 401 35.88 -18.21 -21.71
N HIS A 402 35.80 -17.87 -23.01
CA HIS A 402 35.43 -18.78 -24.09
C HIS A 402 36.44 -18.76 -25.22
N PRO A 403 37.50 -19.58 -25.18
CA PRO A 403 38.39 -19.77 -26.36
C PRO A 403 37.57 -20.42 -27.47
N ARG A 404 37.56 -19.77 -28.64
CA ARG A 404 36.94 -20.26 -29.88
C ARG A 404 37.45 -21.66 -30.16
N ARG A 405 36.58 -22.66 -30.05
CA ARG A 405 36.81 -24.00 -30.64
C ARG A 405 36.84 -23.86 -32.14
N THR A 406 38.02 -23.97 -32.71
CA THR A 406 38.24 -24.11 -34.17
C THR A 406 37.58 -25.40 -34.66
N ARG A 407 36.66 -25.28 -35.60
CA ARG A 407 36.06 -26.41 -36.33
C ARG A 407 37.10 -26.98 -37.30
N PRO A 408 37.30 -28.30 -37.39
CA PRO A 408 38.12 -28.92 -38.40
C PRO A 408 37.42 -28.88 -39.78
N PRO A 409 38.20 -28.89 -40.89
CA PRO A 409 37.67 -28.74 -42.26
C PRO A 409 36.87 -29.97 -42.67
N ARG A 410 35.72 -29.75 -43.30
CA ARG A 410 34.91 -30.81 -43.94
C ARG A 410 35.64 -31.37 -45.16
N ARG A 411 35.91 -32.67 -45.14
CA ARG A 411 36.36 -33.43 -46.32
C ARG A 411 35.17 -33.61 -47.28
N HIS A 412 35.41 -33.22 -48.53
CA HIS A 412 34.59 -33.61 -49.66
C HIS A 412 34.57 -35.15 -49.81
N ARG A 413 33.40 -35.71 -49.95
CA ARG A 413 33.21 -37.06 -50.49
C ARG A 413 32.24 -36.99 -51.64
N THR A 414 32.80 -37.22 -52.79
CA THR A 414 32.16 -37.44 -54.09
C THR A 414 31.50 -38.82 -54.14
N GLY A 415 30.34 -38.92 -54.81
CA GLY A 415 30.08 -39.97 -55.74
C GLY A 415 29.06 -41.03 -55.38
N GLN A 416 28.07 -41.12 -56.28
CA GLN A 416 27.40 -42.34 -56.80
C GLN A 416 26.41 -43.00 -55.81
N GLY A 417 25.13 -43.13 -56.16
CA GLY A 417 24.54 -43.71 -57.27
C GLY A 417 23.35 -44.58 -56.88
N ARG A 418 22.28 -44.54 -57.63
CA ARG A 418 21.28 -45.60 -57.88
C ARG A 418 20.19 -45.84 -56.79
N GLU A 419 19.04 -45.47 -57.20
CA GLU A 419 17.95 -46.34 -57.73
C GLU A 419 17.12 -47.15 -56.73
N THR A 420 15.87 -46.93 -56.92
CA THR A 420 14.74 -47.87 -57.02
C THR A 420 13.85 -48.06 -55.77
N ARG A 421 12.61 -47.70 -56.07
CA ARG A 421 11.34 -48.44 -55.94
C ARG A 421 10.58 -48.56 -54.60
N GLN A 422 9.40 -48.00 -54.75
CA GLN A 422 8.10 -48.64 -54.46
C GLN A 422 7.87 -49.12 -53.01
N ARG A 423 6.99 -48.57 -52.26
CA ARG A 423 5.50 -48.69 -52.19
C ARG A 423 4.95 -47.60 -51.34
#